data_821d192fb0a4fb869382cd1168110181
#
_entry.id   821d192fb0a4fb869382cd1168110181
#
_cell.length_a   1.000
_cell.length_b   1.000
_cell.length_c   1.000
_cell.angle_alpha   90.00
_cell.angle_beta   90.00
_cell.angle_gamma   90.00
#
_symmetry.space_group_name_H-M   'P 1'
#
loop_
_entity.id
_entity.type
_entity.pdbx_description
1 polymer ?
#
loop_
_entity_poly.entity_id
_entity_poly.type
_entity_poly.pdbx_seq_one_letter_code
_entity_poly.pdbx_strand_id
1 'polypeptide(L)'
;TGASHRHLGLESERKLETKGVTYCATCDGALPIFRHQPLVVVGGGDSACEEALFLTRFGAVVYLVHRRDQLRASKIMADRVLRHPKIQPVWDTVVTEILDVRQDKVTGVRVKNVKTGAERIIDCAGVFVAIGHVPNTEIFKGQIELDEQGYIVRRSGAATSVPGVF
;
A
#
# COMPACT_ATOMS: atom_id res chain seq x y z
N THR A 1 14.18 4.87 -15.17
CA THR A 1 13.52 3.55 -15.22
C THR A 1 13.02 3.17 -13.83
N GLY A 2 12.33 2.02 -13.73
CA GLY A 2 11.68 1.58 -12.49
C GLY A 2 10.28 2.15 -12.31
N ALA A 3 9.78 2.15 -11.07
CA ALA A 3 8.46 2.66 -10.74
C ALA A 3 8.50 3.35 -9.37
N SER A 4 7.70 4.39 -9.22
CA SER A 4 7.51 5.09 -7.95
C SER A 4 6.26 4.57 -7.26
N HIS A 5 6.26 4.55 -5.93
CA HIS A 5 5.08 4.21 -5.15
C HIS A 5 3.96 5.24 -5.38
N ARG A 6 2.73 4.77 -5.37
CA ARG A 6 1.57 5.66 -5.29
C ARG A 6 1.40 6.13 -3.85
N HIS A 7 1.10 7.41 -3.70
CA HIS A 7 0.83 8.05 -2.42
C HIS A 7 -0.67 8.19 -2.18
N LEU A 8 -1.07 8.28 -0.91
CA LEU A 8 -2.43 8.62 -0.52
C LEU A 8 -2.75 10.08 -0.84
N GLY A 9 -1.71 10.90 -1.00
CA GLY A 9 -1.82 12.33 -1.27
C GLY A 9 -2.13 13.17 -0.03
N LEU A 10 -1.85 12.63 1.16
CA LEU A 10 -2.07 13.32 2.43
C LEU A 10 -0.81 14.08 2.86
N GLU A 11 -0.99 15.29 3.37
CA GLU A 11 0.13 16.07 3.93
C GLU A 11 0.78 15.34 5.12
N SER A 12 -0.03 14.68 5.95
CA SER A 12 0.43 13.88 7.07
C SER A 12 1.25 12.65 6.64
N GLU A 13 0.89 12.01 5.52
CA GLU A 13 1.68 10.92 4.91
C GLU A 13 3.11 11.40 4.62
N ARG A 14 3.24 12.51 3.90
CA ARG A 14 4.53 13.07 3.52
C ARG A 14 5.39 13.49 4.72
N LYS A 15 4.76 14.05 5.77
CA LYS A 15 5.48 14.49 6.98
C LYS A 15 5.96 13.32 7.84
N LEU A 16 5.26 12.19 7.81
CA LEU A 16 5.55 11.00 8.60
C LEU A 16 6.25 9.88 7.82
N GLU A 17 6.62 10.15 6.56
CA GLU A 17 7.47 9.26 5.79
C GLU A 17 8.78 9.00 6.54
N THR A 18 9.22 7.74 6.61
CA THR A 18 10.33 7.25 7.44
C THR A 18 10.13 7.35 8.97
N LYS A 19 9.01 7.89 9.43
CA LYS A 19 8.65 8.06 10.85
C LYS A 19 7.47 7.17 11.27
N GLY A 20 7.31 6.07 10.56
CA GLY A 20 6.23 5.09 10.70
C GLY A 20 5.36 4.95 9.47
N VAL A 21 5.46 5.83 8.47
CA VAL A 21 4.90 5.63 7.13
C VAL A 21 5.96 5.03 6.23
N THR A 22 5.62 3.94 5.53
CA THR A 22 6.52 3.22 4.62
C THR A 22 5.73 2.62 3.45
N TYR A 23 6.44 2.29 2.37
CA TYR A 23 5.90 1.72 1.14
C TYR A 23 6.45 0.32 0.86
N CYS A 24 7.17 -0.28 1.82
CA CYS A 24 7.82 -1.57 1.65
C CYS A 24 7.83 -2.36 2.97
N ALA A 25 6.90 -3.27 3.14
CA ALA A 25 6.84 -4.10 4.36
C ALA A 25 8.07 -5.01 4.51
N THR A 26 8.59 -5.54 3.41
CA THR A 26 9.79 -6.40 3.44
C THR A 26 11.06 -5.64 3.81
N CYS A 27 11.11 -4.33 3.50
CA CYS A 27 12.23 -3.47 3.85
C CYS A 27 12.21 -3.09 5.34
N ASP A 28 11.06 -2.64 5.82
CA ASP A 28 10.95 -1.93 7.09
C ASP A 28 10.18 -2.70 8.17
N GLY A 29 9.36 -3.68 7.80
CA GLY A 29 8.44 -4.36 8.73
C GLY A 29 9.10 -5.03 9.93
N ALA A 30 10.39 -5.38 9.83
CA ALA A 30 11.17 -5.96 10.92
C ALA A 30 11.73 -4.92 11.92
N LEU A 31 11.58 -3.62 11.65
CA LEU A 31 12.09 -2.55 12.53
C LEU A 31 11.51 -2.67 13.95
N PRO A 32 12.31 -2.38 14.97
CA PRO A 32 11.89 -2.50 16.39
C PRO A 32 10.61 -1.71 16.71
N ILE A 33 10.39 -0.57 16.06
CA ILE A 33 9.21 0.29 16.29
C ILE A 33 7.88 -0.38 15.93
N PHE A 34 7.90 -1.41 15.09
CA PHE A 34 6.70 -2.12 14.63
C PHE A 34 6.44 -3.42 15.37
N ARG A 35 7.42 -3.90 16.15
CA ARG A 35 7.30 -5.19 16.86
C ARG A 35 6.24 -5.14 17.94
N HIS A 36 5.34 -6.14 17.89
CA HIS A 36 4.22 -6.29 18.83
C HIS A 36 3.26 -5.08 18.87
N GLN A 37 3.29 -4.23 17.84
CA GLN A 37 2.39 -3.09 17.71
C GLN A 37 1.27 -3.36 16.69
N PRO A 38 0.12 -2.68 16.82
CA PRO A 38 -0.87 -2.62 15.76
C PRO A 38 -0.27 -1.93 14.53
N LEU A 39 -0.49 -2.51 13.34
CA LEU A 39 -0.02 -1.98 12.07
C LEU A 39 -1.18 -1.80 11.12
N VAL A 40 -1.07 -0.84 10.21
CA VAL A 40 -2.06 -0.59 9.16
C VAL A 40 -1.41 -0.84 7.79
N VAL A 41 -2.08 -1.60 6.94
CA VAL A 41 -1.78 -1.71 5.51
C VAL A 41 -2.91 -1.07 4.74
N VAL A 42 -2.59 -0.17 3.82
CA VAL A 42 -3.58 0.48 2.96
C VAL A 42 -3.48 -0.11 1.56
N GLY A 43 -4.53 -0.77 1.11
CA GLY A 43 -4.56 -1.40 -0.20
C GLY A 43 -5.57 -2.54 -0.29
N GLY A 44 -5.50 -3.34 -1.35
CA GLY A 44 -6.43 -4.47 -1.53
C GLY A 44 -6.13 -5.33 -2.76
N GLY A 45 -4.99 -5.13 -3.40
CA GLY A 45 -4.41 -6.01 -4.42
C GLY A 45 -3.47 -7.05 -3.81
N ASP A 46 -2.84 -7.88 -4.66
CA ASP A 46 -1.91 -8.92 -4.21
C ASP A 46 -0.77 -8.35 -3.35
N SER A 47 -0.15 -7.24 -3.75
CA SER A 47 0.92 -6.60 -2.97
C SER A 47 0.48 -6.23 -1.55
N ALA A 48 -0.73 -5.65 -1.38
CA ALA A 48 -1.24 -5.31 -0.07
C ALA A 48 -1.50 -6.56 0.79
N CYS A 49 -1.97 -7.65 0.17
CA CYS A 49 -2.19 -8.92 0.82
C CYS A 49 -0.86 -9.57 1.26
N GLU A 50 0.15 -9.56 0.40
CA GLU A 50 1.49 -10.06 0.70
C GLU A 50 2.12 -9.28 1.85
N GLU A 51 2.06 -7.95 1.80
CA GLU A 51 2.57 -7.08 2.86
C GLU A 51 1.85 -7.32 4.18
N ALA A 52 0.52 -7.40 4.17
CA ALA A 52 -0.26 -7.70 5.37
C ALA A 52 0.14 -9.05 6.00
N LEU A 53 0.25 -10.10 5.18
CA LEU A 53 0.71 -11.42 5.64
C LEU A 53 2.14 -11.37 6.20
N PHE A 54 3.04 -10.67 5.53
CA PHE A 54 4.42 -10.52 5.99
C PHE A 54 4.50 -9.84 7.37
N LEU A 55 3.74 -8.76 7.55
CA LEU A 55 3.71 -7.98 8.79
C LEU A 55 3.14 -8.73 9.99
N THR A 56 2.34 -9.79 9.78
CA THR A 56 1.85 -10.63 10.90
C THR A 56 2.97 -11.30 11.70
N ARG A 57 4.17 -11.38 11.13
CA ARG A 57 5.36 -11.92 11.83
C ARG A 57 5.86 -10.98 12.92
N PHE A 58 5.59 -9.69 12.80
CA PHE A 58 6.13 -8.65 13.66
C PHE A 58 5.06 -7.95 14.47
N GLY A 59 3.95 -7.56 13.83
CA GLY A 59 2.84 -6.86 14.45
C GLY A 59 2.00 -7.72 15.39
N ALA A 60 1.33 -7.09 16.33
CA ALA A 60 0.31 -7.72 17.17
C ALA A 60 -0.96 -8.00 16.36
N VAL A 61 -1.38 -7.02 15.57
CA VAL A 61 -2.52 -7.07 14.66
C VAL A 61 -2.19 -6.24 13.41
N VAL A 62 -2.74 -6.62 12.26
CA VAL A 62 -2.61 -5.89 11.00
C VAL A 62 -4.00 -5.50 10.50
N TYR A 63 -4.31 -4.23 10.48
CA TYR A 63 -5.54 -3.68 9.89
C TYR A 63 -5.32 -3.48 8.40
N LEU A 64 -6.07 -4.20 7.57
CA LEU A 64 -6.03 -4.04 6.11
C LEU A 64 -7.15 -3.10 5.68
N VAL A 65 -6.82 -1.82 5.49
CA VAL A 65 -7.77 -0.77 5.11
C VAL A 65 -7.98 -0.80 3.59
N HIS A 66 -9.21 -1.09 3.18
CA HIS A 66 -9.58 -1.14 1.76
C HIS A 66 -10.85 -0.34 1.46
N ARG A 67 -10.82 0.42 0.37
CA ARG A 67 -11.90 1.32 -0.05
C ARG A 67 -13.14 0.62 -0.63
N ARG A 68 -13.11 -0.70 -0.78
CA ARG A 68 -14.21 -1.54 -1.30
C ARG A 68 -14.57 -2.60 -0.27
N ASP A 69 -15.63 -3.35 -0.54
CA ASP A 69 -16.12 -4.44 0.31
C ASP A 69 -15.49 -5.80 0.00
N GLN A 70 -14.58 -5.86 -0.97
CA GLN A 70 -13.85 -7.08 -1.32
C GLN A 70 -12.45 -6.75 -1.86
N LEU A 71 -11.50 -7.66 -1.64
CA LEU A 71 -10.14 -7.54 -2.16
C LEU A 71 -10.12 -7.71 -3.69
N ARG A 72 -9.17 -7.04 -4.32
CA ARG A 72 -8.86 -7.19 -5.75
C ARG A 72 -7.73 -8.18 -6.01
N ALA A 73 -7.18 -8.73 -4.94
CA ALA A 73 -6.15 -9.75 -4.97
C ALA A 73 -6.66 -11.03 -5.63
N SER A 74 -5.74 -11.90 -6.06
CA SER A 74 -6.05 -13.25 -6.48
C SER A 74 -6.82 -13.98 -5.37
N LYS A 75 -7.71 -14.90 -5.76
CA LYS A 75 -8.56 -15.63 -4.82
C LYS A 75 -7.74 -16.31 -3.72
N ILE A 76 -6.61 -16.92 -4.10
CA ILE A 76 -5.71 -17.61 -3.15
C ILE A 76 -5.16 -16.64 -2.11
N MET A 77 -4.70 -15.45 -2.54
CA MET A 77 -4.16 -14.45 -1.63
C MET A 77 -5.25 -13.85 -0.74
N ALA A 78 -6.41 -13.53 -1.30
CA ALA A 78 -7.56 -13.06 -0.54
C ALA A 78 -7.98 -14.06 0.55
N ASP A 79 -8.13 -15.34 0.21
CA ASP A 79 -8.49 -16.39 1.15
C ASP A 79 -7.47 -16.54 2.29
N ARG A 80 -6.17 -16.44 1.98
CA ARG A 80 -5.10 -16.49 3.00
C ARG A 80 -5.19 -15.33 3.98
N VAL A 81 -5.38 -14.12 3.47
CA VAL A 81 -5.53 -12.90 4.29
C VAL A 81 -6.75 -12.98 5.18
N LEU A 82 -7.92 -13.33 4.61
CA LEU A 82 -9.19 -13.35 5.32
C LEU A 82 -9.28 -14.42 6.41
N ARG A 83 -8.49 -15.49 6.28
CA ARG A 83 -8.41 -16.56 7.30
C ARG A 83 -7.33 -16.32 8.34
N HIS A 84 -6.48 -15.31 8.17
CA HIS A 84 -5.37 -15.09 9.07
C HIS A 84 -5.80 -14.41 10.38
N PRO A 85 -5.56 -15.02 11.57
CA PRO A 85 -6.10 -14.54 12.84
C PRO A 85 -5.63 -13.14 13.26
N LYS A 86 -4.46 -12.70 12.77
CA LYS A 86 -3.90 -11.39 13.07
C LYS A 86 -4.31 -10.30 12.06
N ILE A 87 -4.99 -10.64 10.95
CA ILE A 87 -5.38 -9.66 9.94
C ILE A 87 -6.84 -9.29 10.13
N GLN A 88 -7.12 -8.00 10.24
CA GLN A 88 -8.47 -7.45 10.36
C GLN A 88 -8.78 -6.56 9.16
N PRO A 89 -9.61 -7.03 8.22
CA PRO A 89 -10.06 -6.19 7.11
C PRO A 89 -10.93 -5.03 7.61
N VAL A 90 -10.67 -3.83 7.06
CA VAL A 90 -11.46 -2.62 7.31
C VAL A 90 -12.02 -2.17 5.96
N TRP A 91 -13.23 -2.65 5.68
CA TRP A 91 -13.90 -2.49 4.40
C TRP A 91 -14.50 -1.11 4.18
N ASP A 92 -14.72 -0.77 2.90
CA ASP A 92 -15.37 0.47 2.47
C ASP A 92 -14.76 1.72 3.11
N THR A 93 -13.45 1.70 3.35
CA THR A 93 -12.78 2.66 4.21
C THR A 93 -11.53 3.24 3.54
N VAL A 94 -11.34 4.53 3.70
CA VAL A 94 -10.15 5.26 3.27
C VAL A 94 -9.48 5.93 4.45
N VAL A 95 -8.16 6.10 4.37
CA VAL A 95 -7.38 6.92 5.33
C VAL A 95 -7.53 8.38 4.92
N THR A 96 -7.88 9.23 5.87
CA THR A 96 -8.02 10.68 5.66
C THR A 96 -6.91 11.49 6.34
N GLU A 97 -6.27 10.92 7.37
CA GLU A 97 -5.15 11.54 8.06
C GLU A 97 -4.29 10.48 8.75
N ILE A 98 -2.98 10.69 8.81
CA ILE A 98 -2.07 9.87 9.61
C ILE A 98 -1.63 10.71 10.82
N LEU A 99 -1.80 10.17 12.02
CA LEU A 99 -1.51 10.79 13.30
C LEU A 99 -0.15 10.26 13.81
N ASP A 100 0.69 10.95 14.56
CA ASP A 100 0.55 12.35 14.97
C ASP A 100 1.76 13.14 14.49
N VAL A 101 1.54 14.04 13.56
CA VAL A 101 2.59 14.91 13.00
C VAL A 101 3.29 15.74 14.10
N ARG A 102 2.58 16.09 15.18
CA ARG A 102 3.13 16.88 16.29
C ARG A 102 4.15 16.08 17.11
N GLN A 103 3.98 14.77 17.17
CA GLN A 103 4.89 13.86 17.88
C GLN A 103 6.02 13.34 16.99
N ASP A 104 6.02 13.72 15.71
CA ASP A 104 6.98 13.29 14.70
C ASP A 104 7.09 11.76 14.55
N LYS A 105 5.98 11.06 14.77
CA LYS A 105 5.85 9.60 14.66
C LYS A 105 4.40 9.20 14.40
N VAL A 106 4.20 8.05 13.79
CA VAL A 106 2.86 7.46 13.64
C VAL A 106 2.35 6.99 15.00
N THR A 107 1.13 7.41 15.34
CA THR A 107 0.38 6.95 16.52
C THR A 107 -0.97 6.35 16.18
N GLY A 108 -1.46 6.60 14.96
CA GLY A 108 -2.74 6.11 14.48
C GLY A 108 -3.09 6.67 13.12
N VAL A 109 -4.24 6.27 12.62
CA VAL A 109 -4.85 6.81 11.39
C VAL A 109 -6.29 7.20 11.63
N ARG A 110 -6.69 8.35 11.10
CA ARG A 110 -8.10 8.69 10.94
C ARG A 110 -8.60 8.04 9.66
N VAL A 111 -9.68 7.31 9.77
CA VAL A 111 -10.30 6.62 8.64
C VAL A 111 -11.74 7.05 8.48
N LYS A 112 -12.23 7.01 7.23
CA LYS A 112 -13.60 7.35 6.87
C LYS A 112 -14.21 6.21 6.06
N ASN A 113 -15.38 5.75 6.48
CA ASN A 113 -16.16 4.81 5.70
C ASN A 113 -16.78 5.53 4.50
N VAL A 114 -16.55 5.05 3.29
CA VAL A 114 -16.98 5.73 2.05
C VAL A 114 -18.47 5.56 1.76
N LYS A 115 -19.15 4.55 2.38
CA LYS A 115 -20.59 4.33 2.21
C LYS A 115 -21.40 5.13 3.23
N THR A 116 -20.96 5.17 4.49
CA THR A 116 -21.72 5.78 5.59
C THR A 116 -21.24 7.18 5.95
N GLY A 117 -20.01 7.54 5.55
CA GLY A 117 -19.35 8.77 5.98
C GLY A 117 -18.81 8.75 7.41
N ALA A 118 -19.04 7.67 8.17
CA ALA A 118 -18.57 7.55 9.54
C ALA A 118 -17.04 7.60 9.63
N GLU A 119 -16.54 8.35 10.60
CA GLU A 119 -15.11 8.50 10.86
C GLU A 119 -14.75 7.85 12.19
N ARG A 120 -13.55 7.29 12.25
CA ARG A 120 -12.95 6.77 13.49
C ARG A 120 -11.43 6.81 13.42
N ILE A 121 -10.80 6.64 14.58
CA ILE A 121 -9.34 6.49 14.67
C ILE A 121 -9.04 4.99 14.87
N ILE A 122 -7.97 4.54 14.23
CA ILE A 122 -7.35 3.23 14.44
C ILE A 122 -5.95 3.51 14.98
N ASP A 123 -5.68 3.13 16.21
CA ASP A 123 -4.35 3.24 16.81
C ASP A 123 -3.39 2.28 16.11
N CYS A 124 -2.21 2.77 15.72
CA CYS A 124 -1.17 1.97 15.12
C CYS A 124 0.20 2.66 15.24
N ALA A 125 1.27 1.87 15.20
CA ALA A 125 2.64 2.38 15.20
C ALA A 125 3.22 2.51 13.79
N GLY A 126 2.56 1.96 12.77
CA GLY A 126 3.03 2.01 11.39
C GLY A 126 1.93 1.93 10.35
N VAL A 127 2.15 2.63 9.24
CA VAL A 127 1.27 2.65 8.07
C VAL A 127 2.07 2.23 6.84
N PHE A 128 1.65 1.14 6.22
CA PHE A 128 2.25 0.57 5.01
C PHE A 128 1.32 0.86 3.83
N VAL A 129 1.78 1.69 2.90
CA VAL A 129 0.97 2.16 1.78
C VAL A 129 1.22 1.27 0.56
N ALA A 130 0.31 0.34 0.29
CA ALA A 130 0.40 -0.69 -0.76
C ALA A 130 -0.70 -0.52 -1.82
N ILE A 131 -0.82 0.68 -2.40
CA ILE A 131 -1.85 1.03 -3.39
C ILE A 131 -1.36 0.98 -4.84
N GLY A 132 -0.18 0.39 -5.07
CA GLY A 132 0.42 0.18 -6.37
C GLY A 132 1.51 1.18 -6.71
N HIS A 133 1.96 1.11 -7.96
CA HIS A 133 3.09 1.89 -8.48
C HIS A 133 2.69 2.70 -9.71
N VAL A 134 3.52 3.69 -10.03
CA VAL A 134 3.48 4.44 -11.28
C VAL A 134 4.81 4.20 -11.98
N PRO A 135 4.82 3.66 -13.22
CA PRO A 135 6.06 3.45 -13.95
C PRO A 135 6.72 4.80 -14.32
N ASN A 136 8.03 4.88 -14.18
CA ASN A 136 8.81 6.08 -14.50
C ASN A 136 9.15 6.14 -16.00
N THR A 137 8.13 6.02 -16.83
CA THR A 137 8.22 5.88 -18.29
C THR A 137 7.82 7.14 -19.06
N GLU A 138 7.44 8.21 -18.36
CA GLU A 138 7.02 9.47 -18.99
C GLU A 138 8.09 10.03 -19.95
N ILE A 139 9.37 9.82 -19.64
CA ILE A 139 10.51 10.22 -20.52
C ILE A 139 10.52 9.49 -21.87
N PHE A 140 9.81 8.36 -21.99
CA PHE A 140 9.74 7.56 -23.22
C PHE A 140 8.45 7.80 -24.00
N LYS A 141 7.57 8.64 -23.49
CA LYS A 141 6.29 8.96 -24.14
C LYS A 141 6.49 9.50 -25.56
N GLY A 142 5.80 8.90 -26.51
CA GLY A 142 5.95 9.25 -27.92
C GLY A 142 7.18 8.63 -28.62
N GLN A 143 8.05 7.91 -27.89
CA GLN A 143 9.20 7.21 -28.46
C GLN A 143 9.00 5.69 -28.43
N ILE A 144 8.41 5.16 -27.36
CA ILE A 144 8.07 3.74 -27.20
C ILE A 144 6.59 3.62 -26.91
N GLU A 145 5.97 2.56 -27.39
CA GLU A 145 4.56 2.28 -27.12
C GLU A 145 4.34 2.00 -25.61
N LEU A 146 3.44 2.77 -25.00
CA LEU A 146 3.03 2.61 -23.60
C LEU A 146 1.55 2.22 -23.56
N ASP A 147 1.18 1.40 -22.58
CA ASP A 147 -0.22 1.08 -22.29
C ASP A 147 -0.94 2.23 -21.57
N GLU A 148 -2.24 2.06 -21.34
CA GLU A 148 -3.09 3.05 -20.64
C GLU A 148 -2.61 3.34 -19.20
N GLN A 149 -1.82 2.44 -18.62
CA GLN A 149 -1.27 2.58 -17.25
C GLN A 149 0.16 3.16 -17.25
N GLY A 150 0.71 3.40 -18.45
CA GLY A 150 2.05 3.94 -18.64
C GLY A 150 3.16 2.88 -18.66
N TYR A 151 2.86 1.59 -18.65
CA TYR A 151 3.88 0.55 -18.80
C TYR A 151 4.28 0.38 -20.25
N ILE A 152 5.52 0.01 -20.50
CA ILE A 152 6.03 -0.28 -21.85
C ILE A 152 5.34 -1.54 -22.39
N VAL A 153 4.74 -1.44 -23.57
CA VAL A 153 4.10 -2.57 -24.25
C VAL A 153 5.17 -3.51 -24.77
N ARG A 154 5.12 -4.76 -24.35
CA ARG A 154 5.99 -5.84 -24.84
C ARG A 154 5.29 -6.60 -25.96
N ARG A 155 5.97 -6.83 -27.08
CA ARG A 155 5.43 -7.56 -28.23
C ARG A 155 5.80 -9.04 -28.20
N SER A 156 7.08 -9.37 -28.00
CA SER A 156 7.58 -10.74 -27.91
C SER A 156 8.74 -10.79 -26.94
N GLY A 157 8.64 -11.61 -25.88
CA GLY A 157 9.65 -11.65 -24.81
C GLY A 157 9.82 -10.27 -24.17
N ALA A 158 11.02 -9.68 -24.28
CA ALA A 158 11.35 -8.35 -23.80
C ALA A 158 11.32 -7.27 -24.92
N ALA A 159 11.02 -7.65 -26.17
CA ALA A 159 11.05 -6.70 -27.31
C ALA A 159 9.95 -5.63 -27.18
N THR A 160 10.34 -4.37 -27.39
CA THR A 160 9.43 -3.22 -27.40
C THR A 160 8.96 -2.88 -28.82
N SER A 161 8.26 -1.76 -28.99
CA SER A 161 7.87 -1.23 -30.31
C SER A 161 9.05 -0.73 -31.14
N VAL A 162 10.22 -0.52 -30.52
CA VAL A 162 11.42 0.02 -31.17
C VAL A 162 12.45 -1.10 -31.35
N PRO A 163 12.91 -1.41 -32.59
CA PRO A 163 13.96 -2.40 -32.83
C PRO A 163 15.24 -2.10 -32.03
N GLY A 164 15.78 -3.15 -31.37
CA GLY A 164 17.01 -3.02 -30.55
C GLY A 164 16.80 -2.47 -29.14
N VAL A 165 15.54 -2.18 -28.74
CA VAL A 165 15.17 -1.76 -27.39
C VAL A 165 14.36 -2.87 -26.71
N PHE A 166 14.84 -3.31 -25.52
CA PHE A 166 14.30 -4.46 -24.79
C PHE A 166 13.96 -4.10 -23.33
#